data_4e6d01a8c4ff0614747ab4ed9345e072
#
_entry.id   4e6d01a8c4ff0614747ab4ed9345e072
#
_cell.length_a   1.000
_cell.length_b   1.000
_cell.length_c   1.000
_cell.angle_alpha   90.00
_cell.angle_beta   90.00
_cell.angle_gamma   90.00
#
_symmetry.space_group_name_H-M   'P 1'
#
loop_
_entity.id
_entity.type
_entity.pdbx_description
1 polymer ?
#
loop_
_entity_poly.entity_id
_entity_poly.type
_entity_poly.pdbx_seq_one_letter_code
_entity_poly.pdbx_strand_id
1 'polypeptide(L)'
;EGEIFVIMGLSGSGKSTLLRCINRLIRPTSGEVIINGTDIAKVSDKELLQIRRKELAMVFQNFGLLPHRSVLHNIAFGLELQGVKKGEREKKAMESMQLVGLKGYENQMVSELSGWMQQRVGLARALANNPEVLLMDEAFSALDPLIRVQMQDELLTLQSKMKKTIVFITHDLSEAIKLGDRIAIMKDGEIVQIGTSEEILTEPADAYVERFVENVDRSKIITASSIMVDKPIVARFKKEGPEVLIRKMRERNLTVLPVVDSNDILVGEVRLNDLLKLRKEQVRSIDSVVRHEVHSVLGDTVLEDILPLMTKTNSPIWVVNENREFEGVVPLSSLIIEVTGKDKEEINEIIQNAIEL
;
A
#
# COMPACT_ATOMS: atom_id res chain seq x y z
N GLU A 1 -6.08 7.44 13.39
CA GLU A 1 -7.49 7.52 12.92
C GLU A 1 -7.49 7.51 11.38
N GLY A 2 -8.43 6.76 10.79
CA GLY A 2 -8.51 6.64 9.33
C GLY A 2 -7.48 5.70 8.72
N GLU A 3 -6.84 4.83 9.50
CA GLU A 3 -5.84 3.85 9.07
C GLU A 3 -6.49 2.49 8.80
N ILE A 4 -5.98 1.77 7.80
CA ILE A 4 -6.21 0.33 7.65
C ILE A 4 -5.05 -0.41 8.32
N PHE A 5 -5.31 -0.97 9.47
CA PHE A 5 -4.35 -1.80 10.21
C PHE A 5 -4.59 -3.27 9.92
N VAL A 6 -3.65 -3.94 9.28
CA VAL A 6 -3.79 -5.35 8.92
C VAL A 6 -3.13 -6.25 9.96
N ILE A 7 -3.82 -7.31 10.35
CA ILE A 7 -3.28 -8.39 11.20
C ILE A 7 -3.18 -9.64 10.34
N MET A 8 -1.98 -10.11 10.08
CA MET A 8 -1.74 -11.29 9.26
C MET A 8 -0.97 -12.38 10.00
N GLY A 9 -0.95 -13.59 9.45
CA GLY A 9 -0.24 -14.75 9.98
C GLY A 9 -0.88 -16.05 9.52
N LEU A 10 -0.23 -17.18 9.77
CA LEU A 10 -0.75 -18.52 9.40
C LEU A 10 -2.04 -18.86 10.14
N SER A 11 -2.75 -19.89 9.64
CA SER A 11 -3.92 -20.43 10.34
C SER A 11 -3.51 -20.87 11.76
N GLY A 12 -4.34 -20.53 12.74
CA GLY A 12 -4.05 -20.85 14.14
C GLY A 12 -3.18 -19.84 14.90
N SER A 13 -2.61 -18.80 14.25
CA SER A 13 -1.76 -17.82 14.93
C SER A 13 -2.49 -16.89 15.91
N GLY A 14 -3.82 -16.97 16.05
CA GLY A 14 -4.58 -16.21 17.04
C GLY A 14 -5.26 -14.95 16.52
N LYS A 15 -5.17 -14.59 15.23
CA LYS A 15 -5.70 -13.36 14.64
C LYS A 15 -7.18 -13.09 14.95
N SER A 16 -8.06 -14.05 14.66
CA SER A 16 -9.50 -13.91 14.94
C SER A 16 -9.81 -13.85 16.42
N THR A 17 -8.98 -14.49 17.26
CA THR A 17 -9.09 -14.37 18.73
C THR A 17 -8.76 -12.95 19.17
N LEU A 18 -7.67 -12.37 18.67
CA LEU A 18 -7.28 -10.99 18.96
C LEU A 18 -8.37 -10.01 18.48
N LEU A 19 -8.89 -10.17 17.26
CA LEU A 19 -9.98 -9.31 16.77
C LEU A 19 -11.24 -9.41 17.64
N ARG A 20 -11.56 -10.61 18.10
CA ARG A 20 -12.71 -10.84 19.00
C ARG A 20 -12.47 -10.30 20.41
N CYS A 21 -11.22 -10.12 20.84
CA CYS A 21 -10.88 -9.39 22.04
C CYS A 21 -11.09 -7.88 21.85
N ILE A 22 -10.79 -7.33 20.67
CA ILE A 22 -10.99 -5.91 20.37
C ILE A 22 -12.46 -5.50 20.48
N ASN A 23 -13.42 -6.35 20.12
CA ASN A 23 -14.84 -6.07 20.31
C ASN A 23 -15.41 -6.74 21.58
N ARG A 24 -14.53 -7.33 22.42
CA ARG A 24 -14.85 -8.06 23.65
C ARG A 24 -15.88 -9.19 23.47
N LEU A 25 -15.95 -9.80 22.27
CA LEU A 25 -16.64 -11.09 22.09
C LEU A 25 -15.92 -12.21 22.84
N ILE A 26 -14.60 -12.09 22.95
CA ILE A 26 -13.75 -12.86 23.87
C ILE A 26 -13.20 -11.88 24.88
N ARG A 27 -13.34 -12.20 26.17
CA ARG A 27 -12.81 -11.36 27.25
C ARG A 27 -11.30 -11.57 27.35
N PRO A 28 -10.46 -10.52 27.20
CA PRO A 28 -9.02 -10.67 27.39
C PRO A 28 -8.71 -11.00 28.86
N THR A 29 -7.68 -11.80 29.09
CA THR A 29 -7.23 -12.17 30.46
C THR A 29 -6.55 -10.97 31.14
N SER A 30 -5.81 -10.19 30.36
CA SER A 30 -5.10 -8.99 30.82
C SER A 30 -4.95 -8.00 29.67
N GLY A 31 -4.46 -6.81 29.97
CA GLY A 31 -4.33 -5.71 29.02
C GLY A 31 -5.59 -4.85 28.93
N GLU A 32 -5.58 -3.92 27.99
CA GLU A 32 -6.65 -2.95 27.79
C GLU A 32 -6.93 -2.75 26.30
N VAL A 33 -8.18 -2.41 25.99
CA VAL A 33 -8.62 -2.05 24.65
C VAL A 33 -9.32 -0.72 24.73
N ILE A 34 -8.70 0.32 24.18
CA ILE A 34 -9.18 1.69 24.28
C ILE A 34 -9.85 2.09 22.97
N ILE A 35 -11.14 2.46 23.02
CA ILE A 35 -11.91 2.99 21.90
C ILE A 35 -12.46 4.36 22.33
N ASN A 36 -12.12 5.41 21.59
CA ASN A 36 -12.50 6.80 21.89
C ASN A 36 -12.23 7.18 23.37
N GLY A 37 -11.07 6.77 23.91
CA GLY A 37 -10.66 7.03 25.29
C GLY A 37 -11.31 6.13 26.35
N THR A 38 -12.15 5.16 25.95
CA THR A 38 -12.83 4.24 26.85
C THR A 38 -12.22 2.84 26.80
N ASP A 39 -11.73 2.32 27.93
CA ASP A 39 -11.25 0.93 28.01
C ASP A 39 -12.43 -0.04 28.04
N ILE A 40 -12.69 -0.68 26.90
CA ILE A 40 -13.83 -1.60 26.75
C ILE A 40 -13.67 -2.91 27.54
N ALA A 41 -12.46 -3.25 28.00
CA ALA A 41 -12.25 -4.43 28.83
C ALA A 41 -12.87 -4.25 30.23
N LYS A 42 -13.03 -3.00 30.72
CA LYS A 42 -13.47 -2.66 32.05
C LYS A 42 -14.91 -2.16 32.14
N VAL A 43 -15.52 -1.73 31.00
CA VAL A 43 -16.91 -1.21 31.02
C VAL A 43 -17.93 -2.29 31.34
N SER A 44 -19.09 -1.86 31.85
CA SER A 44 -20.24 -2.73 32.08
C SER A 44 -20.79 -3.31 30.77
N ASP A 45 -21.52 -4.43 30.84
CA ASP A 45 -22.09 -5.05 29.63
C ASP A 45 -23.12 -4.14 28.93
N LYS A 46 -23.80 -3.26 29.71
CA LYS A 46 -24.74 -2.28 29.16
C LYS A 46 -23.99 -1.20 28.33
N GLU A 47 -22.87 -0.70 28.82
CA GLU A 47 -22.02 0.27 28.12
C GLU A 47 -21.37 -0.38 26.89
N LEU A 48 -20.82 -1.59 27.03
CA LEU A 48 -20.26 -2.36 25.93
C LEU A 48 -21.27 -2.54 24.80
N LEU A 49 -22.53 -2.84 25.13
CA LEU A 49 -23.60 -2.96 24.15
C LEU A 49 -23.82 -1.65 23.38
N GLN A 50 -23.70 -0.49 24.02
CA GLN A 50 -23.82 0.82 23.36
C GLN A 50 -22.62 1.08 22.44
N ILE A 51 -21.41 0.77 22.89
CA ILE A 51 -20.19 0.90 22.09
C ILE A 51 -20.29 0.02 20.83
N ARG A 52 -20.65 -1.27 20.99
CA ARG A 52 -20.84 -2.19 19.84
C ARG A 52 -21.95 -1.75 18.88
N ARG A 53 -22.97 -1.05 19.34
CA ARG A 53 -24.06 -0.56 18.48
C ARG A 53 -23.67 0.66 17.68
N LYS A 54 -22.80 1.53 18.20
CA LYS A 54 -22.54 2.85 17.63
C LYS A 54 -21.12 3.04 17.10
N GLU A 55 -20.12 2.49 17.79
CA GLU A 55 -18.70 2.80 17.55
C GLU A 55 -17.98 1.68 16.82
N LEU A 56 -18.43 0.43 16.98
CA LEU A 56 -17.85 -0.75 16.40
C LEU A 56 -18.79 -1.42 15.41
N ALA A 57 -18.25 -1.85 14.26
CA ALA A 57 -18.96 -2.79 13.40
C ALA A 57 -18.02 -3.93 13.00
N MET A 58 -18.59 -5.08 12.66
CA MET A 58 -17.82 -6.25 12.27
C MET A 58 -18.38 -6.88 10.99
N VAL A 59 -17.49 -7.16 10.06
CA VAL A 59 -17.72 -7.95 8.85
C VAL A 59 -17.11 -9.33 9.05
N PHE A 60 -17.89 -10.38 8.85
CA PHE A 60 -17.50 -11.75 9.12
C PHE A 60 -17.13 -12.50 7.84
N GLN A 61 -16.24 -13.47 7.93
CA GLN A 61 -15.84 -14.37 6.87
C GLN A 61 -17.04 -15.06 6.20
N ASN A 62 -18.00 -15.53 6.97
CA ASN A 62 -19.22 -16.22 6.51
C ASN A 62 -20.43 -15.25 6.46
N PHE A 63 -20.21 -13.99 6.09
CA PHE A 63 -21.21 -12.93 5.89
C PHE A 63 -22.07 -12.63 7.12
N GLY A 64 -22.45 -13.59 7.92
CA GLY A 64 -23.29 -13.44 9.13
C GLY A 64 -24.65 -12.79 8.85
N LEU A 65 -25.23 -13.05 7.67
CA LEU A 65 -26.52 -12.47 7.26
C LEU A 65 -27.69 -13.22 7.87
N LEU A 66 -28.80 -12.51 8.01
CA LEU A 66 -30.07 -13.06 8.51
C LEU A 66 -30.87 -13.63 7.33
N PRO A 67 -30.96 -14.97 7.17
CA PRO A 67 -31.50 -15.59 5.95
C PRO A 67 -32.99 -15.32 5.71
N HIS A 68 -33.73 -15.02 6.77
CA HIS A 68 -35.17 -14.73 6.75
C HIS A 68 -35.50 -13.24 6.53
N ARG A 69 -34.50 -12.42 6.20
CA ARG A 69 -34.66 -10.97 5.95
C ARG A 69 -34.19 -10.62 4.55
N SER A 70 -34.85 -9.64 3.95
CA SER A 70 -34.38 -9.05 2.68
C SER A 70 -33.05 -8.31 2.86
N VAL A 71 -32.43 -7.95 1.74
CA VAL A 71 -31.19 -7.15 1.72
C VAL A 71 -31.36 -5.86 2.51
N LEU A 72 -32.40 -5.06 2.24
CA LEU A 72 -32.67 -3.82 2.97
C LEU A 72 -32.81 -4.05 4.48
N HIS A 73 -33.57 -5.09 4.88
CA HIS A 73 -33.78 -5.38 6.29
C HIS A 73 -32.54 -5.96 6.99
N ASN A 74 -31.65 -6.64 6.27
CA ASN A 74 -30.35 -7.04 6.80
C ASN A 74 -29.48 -5.81 7.08
N ILE A 75 -29.39 -4.88 6.14
CA ILE A 75 -28.58 -3.66 6.28
C ILE A 75 -29.16 -2.76 7.40
N ALA A 76 -30.47 -2.61 7.47
CA ALA A 76 -31.13 -1.80 8.48
C ALA A 76 -31.12 -2.42 9.90
N PHE A 77 -30.68 -3.67 10.06
CA PHE A 77 -30.81 -4.42 11.31
C PHE A 77 -30.08 -3.77 12.50
N GLY A 78 -28.86 -3.28 12.30
CA GLY A 78 -28.13 -2.59 13.37
C GLY A 78 -28.84 -1.33 13.86
N LEU A 79 -29.42 -0.56 12.93
CA LEU A 79 -30.21 0.64 13.24
C LEU A 79 -31.56 0.29 13.94
N GLU A 80 -32.14 -0.85 13.57
CA GLU A 80 -33.33 -1.38 14.26
C GLU A 80 -33.04 -1.67 15.73
N LEU A 81 -31.91 -2.32 16.03
CA LEU A 81 -31.47 -2.60 17.42
C LEU A 81 -31.12 -1.33 18.21
N GLN A 82 -30.80 -0.24 17.50
CA GLN A 82 -30.60 1.08 18.13
C GLN A 82 -31.94 1.82 18.40
N GLY A 83 -33.07 1.29 17.95
CA GLY A 83 -34.39 1.93 18.09
C GLY A 83 -34.66 3.05 17.08
N VAL A 84 -33.89 3.13 15.98
CA VAL A 84 -34.10 4.13 14.91
C VAL A 84 -35.45 3.88 14.22
N LYS A 85 -36.24 4.93 14.00
CA LYS A 85 -37.56 4.85 13.34
C LYS A 85 -37.46 4.22 11.95
N LYS A 86 -38.48 3.46 11.54
CA LYS A 86 -38.50 2.68 10.31
C LYS A 86 -38.08 3.48 9.07
N GLY A 87 -38.69 4.61 8.80
CA GLY A 87 -38.35 5.42 7.62
C GLY A 87 -36.92 5.94 7.60
N GLU A 88 -36.38 6.32 8.76
CA GLU A 88 -35.00 6.80 8.88
C GLU A 88 -33.99 5.66 8.69
N ARG A 89 -34.21 4.49 9.31
CA ARG A 89 -33.31 3.35 9.18
C ARG A 89 -33.29 2.78 7.76
N GLU A 90 -34.46 2.75 7.08
CA GLU A 90 -34.54 2.32 5.69
C GLU A 90 -33.81 3.30 4.76
N LYS A 91 -33.93 4.61 4.99
CA LYS A 91 -33.19 5.63 4.25
C LYS A 91 -31.67 5.43 4.38
N LYS A 92 -31.14 5.29 5.63
CA LYS A 92 -29.72 5.04 5.89
C LYS A 92 -29.24 3.71 5.25
N ALA A 93 -30.08 2.69 5.32
CA ALA A 93 -29.79 1.41 4.67
C ALA A 93 -29.69 1.54 3.15
N MET A 94 -30.59 2.28 2.51
CA MET A 94 -30.55 2.58 1.09
C MET A 94 -29.29 3.37 0.69
N GLU A 95 -28.90 4.36 1.48
CA GLU A 95 -27.65 5.11 1.29
C GLU A 95 -26.43 4.15 1.33
N SER A 96 -26.38 3.26 2.31
CA SER A 96 -25.31 2.26 2.43
C SER A 96 -25.34 1.23 1.29
N MET A 97 -26.51 0.81 0.81
CA MET A 97 -26.66 -0.04 -0.37
C MET A 97 -26.09 0.62 -1.61
N GLN A 98 -26.32 1.91 -1.78
CA GLN A 98 -25.80 2.66 -2.91
C GLN A 98 -24.27 2.76 -2.87
N LEU A 99 -23.67 2.93 -1.69
CA LEU A 99 -22.22 2.97 -1.51
C LEU A 99 -21.51 1.67 -1.97
N VAL A 100 -22.18 0.53 -1.77
CA VAL A 100 -21.63 -0.80 -2.13
C VAL A 100 -22.20 -1.35 -3.46
N GLY A 101 -22.89 -0.53 -4.25
CA GLY A 101 -23.39 -0.93 -5.58
C GLY A 101 -24.54 -1.95 -5.57
N LEU A 102 -25.35 -2.02 -4.52
CA LEU A 102 -26.49 -2.95 -4.39
C LEU A 102 -27.85 -2.30 -4.67
N LYS A 103 -27.89 -1.13 -5.32
CA LYS A 103 -29.14 -0.46 -5.69
C LYS A 103 -30.00 -1.36 -6.60
N GLY A 104 -31.28 -1.53 -6.28
CA GLY A 104 -32.22 -2.39 -7.03
C GLY A 104 -32.43 -3.78 -6.43
N TYR A 105 -31.67 -4.15 -5.39
CA TYR A 105 -31.75 -5.47 -4.72
C TYR A 105 -32.46 -5.40 -3.35
N GLU A 106 -33.14 -4.31 -3.04
CA GLU A 106 -33.69 -3.99 -1.70
C GLU A 106 -34.59 -5.08 -1.14
N ASN A 107 -35.46 -5.62 -2.00
CA ASN A 107 -36.49 -6.58 -1.62
C ASN A 107 -36.08 -8.05 -1.81
N GLN A 108 -34.92 -8.31 -2.41
CA GLN A 108 -34.44 -9.68 -2.60
C GLN A 108 -34.04 -10.30 -1.26
N MET A 109 -34.22 -11.61 -1.15
CA MET A 109 -33.74 -12.38 0.00
C MET A 109 -32.24 -12.62 -0.16
N VAL A 110 -31.51 -12.61 0.95
CA VAL A 110 -30.04 -12.79 0.90
C VAL A 110 -29.63 -14.17 0.38
N SER A 111 -30.49 -15.18 0.46
CA SER A 111 -30.29 -16.52 -0.12
C SER A 111 -30.35 -16.56 -1.65
N GLU A 112 -30.89 -15.55 -2.30
CA GLU A 112 -30.98 -15.41 -3.76
C GLU A 112 -29.73 -14.71 -4.35
N LEU A 113 -28.85 -14.21 -3.49
CA LEU A 113 -27.66 -13.47 -3.88
C LEU A 113 -26.44 -14.39 -4.05
N SER A 114 -25.57 -14.03 -4.97
CA SER A 114 -24.22 -14.61 -5.06
C SER A 114 -23.39 -14.30 -3.81
N GLY A 115 -22.34 -15.10 -3.55
CA GLY A 115 -21.48 -14.92 -2.37
C GLY A 115 -20.87 -13.49 -2.28
N TRP A 116 -20.41 -12.93 -3.40
CA TRP A 116 -19.86 -11.56 -3.43
C TRP A 116 -20.93 -10.50 -3.13
N MET A 117 -22.18 -10.68 -3.58
CA MET A 117 -23.28 -9.78 -3.23
C MET A 117 -23.63 -9.89 -1.74
N GLN A 118 -23.61 -11.11 -1.17
CA GLN A 118 -23.80 -11.32 0.26
C GLN A 118 -22.72 -10.60 1.08
N GLN A 119 -21.46 -10.60 0.61
CA GLN A 119 -20.37 -9.86 1.25
C GLN A 119 -20.61 -8.35 1.23
N ARG A 120 -21.07 -7.81 0.10
CA ARG A 120 -21.48 -6.39 0.01
C ARG A 120 -22.64 -6.05 0.95
N VAL A 121 -23.60 -6.95 1.13
CA VAL A 121 -24.68 -6.76 2.14
C VAL A 121 -24.10 -6.70 3.54
N GLY A 122 -23.14 -7.59 3.88
CA GLY A 122 -22.42 -7.56 5.15
C GLY A 122 -21.68 -6.26 5.40
N LEU A 123 -20.96 -5.78 4.40
CA LEU A 123 -20.25 -4.50 4.43
C LEU A 123 -21.23 -3.31 4.57
N ALA A 124 -22.28 -3.25 3.76
CA ALA A 124 -23.30 -2.21 3.84
C ALA A 124 -23.99 -2.17 5.22
N ARG A 125 -24.27 -3.36 5.81
CA ARG A 125 -24.83 -3.47 7.15
C ARG A 125 -23.91 -2.88 8.22
N ALA A 126 -22.61 -3.14 8.09
CA ALA A 126 -21.61 -2.56 8.99
C ALA A 126 -21.53 -1.03 8.84
N LEU A 127 -21.54 -0.53 7.61
CA LEU A 127 -21.44 0.89 7.29
C LEU A 127 -22.71 1.70 7.64
N ALA A 128 -23.91 1.08 7.59
CA ALA A 128 -25.18 1.75 7.87
C ALA A 128 -25.24 2.39 9.29
N ASN A 129 -24.50 1.82 10.23
CA ASN A 129 -24.38 2.34 11.59
C ASN A 129 -23.39 3.51 11.72
N ASN A 130 -22.66 3.84 10.66
CA ASN A 130 -21.58 4.82 10.64
C ASN A 130 -20.56 4.63 11.80
N PRO A 131 -19.96 3.45 11.97
CA PRO A 131 -19.06 3.17 13.07
C PRO A 131 -17.76 3.97 12.97
N GLU A 132 -17.05 4.15 14.08
CA GLU A 132 -15.68 4.70 14.10
C GLU A 132 -14.64 3.65 13.69
N VAL A 133 -14.85 2.40 14.13
CA VAL A 133 -13.94 1.28 13.86
C VAL A 133 -14.68 0.14 13.17
N LEU A 134 -14.13 -0.31 12.05
CA LEU A 134 -14.61 -1.45 11.29
C LEU A 134 -13.65 -2.64 11.47
N LEU A 135 -14.15 -3.73 12.00
CA LEU A 135 -13.42 -4.98 12.21
C LEU A 135 -13.76 -5.94 11.06
N MET A 136 -12.77 -6.47 10.35
CA MET A 136 -12.97 -7.36 9.22
C MET A 136 -12.21 -8.68 9.44
N ASP A 137 -12.93 -9.78 9.66
CA ASP A 137 -12.36 -11.11 9.93
C ASP A 137 -12.35 -11.93 8.63
N GLU A 138 -11.21 -11.96 7.93
CA GLU A 138 -11.01 -12.66 6.64
C GLU A 138 -12.16 -12.41 5.63
N ALA A 139 -12.58 -11.15 5.55
CA ALA A 139 -13.82 -10.78 4.87
C ALA A 139 -13.87 -11.15 3.38
N PHE A 140 -12.74 -11.29 2.71
CA PHE A 140 -12.68 -11.59 1.27
C PHE A 140 -12.19 -13.00 0.95
N SER A 141 -11.85 -13.81 1.96
CA SER A 141 -11.26 -15.15 1.76
C SER A 141 -12.18 -16.14 1.02
N ALA A 142 -13.50 -15.99 1.16
CA ALA A 142 -14.49 -16.83 0.52
C ALA A 142 -14.83 -16.44 -0.94
N LEU A 143 -14.22 -15.37 -1.46
CA LEU A 143 -14.46 -14.86 -2.81
C LEU A 143 -13.46 -15.43 -3.81
N ASP A 144 -13.88 -15.57 -5.07
CA ASP A 144 -12.95 -15.89 -6.15
C ASP A 144 -11.90 -14.78 -6.37
N PRO A 145 -10.73 -15.10 -6.95
CA PRO A 145 -9.60 -14.16 -7.02
C PRO A 145 -9.94 -12.84 -7.71
N LEU A 146 -10.71 -12.84 -8.80
CA LEU A 146 -11.03 -11.64 -9.57
C LEU A 146 -11.96 -10.71 -8.76
N ILE A 147 -13.00 -11.27 -8.16
CA ILE A 147 -13.95 -10.53 -7.32
C ILE A 147 -13.27 -10.02 -6.05
N ARG A 148 -12.33 -10.81 -5.48
CA ARG A 148 -11.55 -10.38 -4.31
C ARG A 148 -10.78 -9.09 -4.61
N VAL A 149 -10.05 -9.04 -5.73
CA VAL A 149 -9.31 -7.83 -6.15
C VAL A 149 -10.25 -6.64 -6.30
N GLN A 150 -11.41 -6.82 -6.94
CA GLN A 150 -12.41 -5.76 -7.11
C GLN A 150 -12.94 -5.26 -5.75
N MET A 151 -13.23 -6.15 -4.81
CA MET A 151 -13.72 -5.80 -3.47
C MET A 151 -12.66 -5.04 -2.65
N GLN A 152 -11.39 -5.38 -2.81
CA GLN A 152 -10.27 -4.64 -2.21
C GLN A 152 -10.20 -3.20 -2.74
N ASP A 153 -10.28 -3.00 -4.06
CA ASP A 153 -10.26 -1.67 -4.69
C ASP A 153 -11.46 -0.82 -4.26
N GLU A 154 -12.63 -1.45 -4.14
CA GLU A 154 -13.83 -0.80 -3.61
C GLU A 154 -13.65 -0.39 -2.14
N LEU A 155 -13.03 -1.25 -1.30
CA LEU A 155 -12.76 -0.94 0.10
C LEU A 155 -11.82 0.26 0.23
N LEU A 156 -10.73 0.31 -0.55
CA LEU A 156 -9.80 1.44 -0.59
C LEU A 156 -10.50 2.73 -1.03
N THR A 157 -11.34 2.65 -2.06
CA THR A 157 -12.15 3.80 -2.53
C THR A 157 -13.13 4.29 -1.47
N LEU A 158 -13.75 3.38 -0.72
CA LEU A 158 -14.64 3.73 0.39
C LEU A 158 -13.86 4.35 1.55
N GLN A 159 -12.71 3.78 1.89
CA GLN A 159 -11.86 4.23 2.98
C GLN A 159 -11.34 5.66 2.75
N SER A 160 -10.88 5.97 1.53
CA SER A 160 -10.41 7.32 1.18
C SER A 160 -11.47 8.41 1.38
N LYS A 161 -12.76 8.05 1.20
CA LYS A 161 -13.91 8.97 1.39
C LYS A 161 -14.36 9.04 2.84
N MET A 162 -14.37 7.92 3.55
CA MET A 162 -14.97 7.83 4.89
C MET A 162 -13.97 8.03 6.01
N LYS A 163 -12.68 7.80 5.77
CA LYS A 163 -11.57 7.92 6.74
C LYS A 163 -11.84 7.20 8.06
N LYS A 164 -12.41 5.99 8.00
CA LYS A 164 -12.68 5.14 9.17
C LYS A 164 -11.45 4.31 9.52
N THR A 165 -11.27 4.02 10.79
CA THR A 165 -10.25 3.05 11.21
C THR A 165 -10.73 1.63 10.88
N ILE A 166 -9.93 0.88 10.15
CA ILE A 166 -10.23 -0.52 9.79
C ILE A 166 -9.17 -1.42 10.41
N VAL A 167 -9.61 -2.46 11.13
CA VAL A 167 -8.75 -3.58 11.53
C VAL A 167 -9.12 -4.77 10.66
N PHE A 168 -8.20 -5.16 9.79
CA PHE A 168 -8.42 -6.17 8.77
C PHE A 168 -7.59 -7.42 9.05
N ILE A 169 -8.22 -8.59 9.09
CA ILE A 169 -7.51 -9.88 9.20
C ILE A 169 -7.42 -10.56 7.86
N THR A 170 -6.22 -11.02 7.54
CA THR A 170 -5.97 -11.91 6.40
C THR A 170 -4.85 -12.90 6.68
N HIS A 171 -4.76 -13.94 5.87
CA HIS A 171 -3.60 -14.83 5.77
C HIS A 171 -2.83 -14.64 4.46
N ASP A 172 -3.30 -13.77 3.58
CA ASP A 172 -2.72 -13.45 2.28
C ASP A 172 -1.86 -12.18 2.39
N LEU A 173 -0.54 -12.32 2.17
CA LEU A 173 0.39 -11.19 2.26
C LEU A 173 0.15 -10.14 1.16
N SER A 174 -0.22 -10.57 -0.05
CA SER A 174 -0.53 -9.62 -1.15
C SER A 174 -1.75 -8.76 -0.80
N GLU A 175 -2.75 -9.34 -0.12
CA GLU A 175 -3.90 -8.60 0.38
C GLU A 175 -3.50 -7.64 1.51
N ALA A 176 -2.64 -8.08 2.44
CA ALA A 176 -2.14 -7.26 3.53
C ALA A 176 -1.38 -6.03 3.02
N ILE A 177 -0.51 -6.24 2.05
CA ILE A 177 0.29 -5.19 1.41
C ILE A 177 -0.58 -4.20 0.64
N LYS A 178 -1.56 -4.71 -0.12
CA LYS A 178 -2.45 -3.87 -0.93
C LYS A 178 -3.35 -2.98 -0.09
N LEU A 179 -3.84 -3.48 1.05
CA LEU A 179 -4.83 -2.80 1.87
C LEU A 179 -4.23 -2.02 3.03
N GLY A 180 -3.14 -2.50 3.63
CA GLY A 180 -2.67 -2.03 4.92
C GLY A 180 -1.76 -0.80 4.83
N ASP A 181 -2.10 0.23 5.60
CA ASP A 181 -1.15 1.31 5.91
C ASP A 181 -0.04 0.76 6.84
N ARG A 182 -0.41 -0.13 7.78
CA ARG A 182 0.52 -0.88 8.62
C ARG A 182 0.03 -2.32 8.78
N ILE A 183 1.00 -3.23 8.90
CA ILE A 183 0.77 -4.67 9.00
C ILE A 183 1.41 -5.20 10.29
N ALA A 184 0.64 -5.97 11.06
CA ALA A 184 1.12 -6.75 12.19
C ALA A 184 1.18 -8.23 11.80
N ILE A 185 2.35 -8.86 11.89
CA ILE A 185 2.53 -10.29 11.63
C ILE A 185 2.45 -11.04 12.95
N MET A 186 1.52 -12.01 13.00
CA MET A 186 1.29 -12.85 14.18
C MET A 186 1.79 -14.28 13.98
N LYS A 187 2.40 -14.82 15.04
CA LYS A 187 2.83 -16.21 15.15
C LYS A 187 2.55 -16.71 16.58
N ASP A 188 1.92 -17.86 16.70
CA ASP A 188 1.71 -18.56 17.98
C ASP A 188 1.10 -17.69 19.11
N GLY A 189 0.23 -16.75 18.74
CA GLY A 189 -0.45 -15.83 19.67
C GLY A 189 0.32 -14.54 19.98
N GLU A 190 1.49 -14.36 19.41
CA GLU A 190 2.34 -13.17 19.60
C GLU A 190 2.44 -12.34 18.31
N ILE A 191 2.67 -11.03 18.46
CA ILE A 191 3.01 -10.16 17.35
C ILE A 191 4.54 -10.19 17.20
N VAL A 192 4.99 -10.65 16.03
CA VAL A 192 6.43 -10.79 15.71
C VAL A 192 6.99 -9.49 15.13
N GLN A 193 6.21 -8.83 14.27
CA GLN A 193 6.61 -7.56 13.65
C GLN A 193 5.40 -6.69 13.40
N ILE A 194 5.58 -5.37 13.50
CA ILE A 194 4.65 -4.35 13.00
C ILE A 194 5.45 -3.37 12.17
N GLY A 195 4.97 -3.07 10.97
CA GLY A 195 5.61 -2.10 10.08
C GLY A 195 4.72 -1.75 8.89
N THR A 196 5.20 -0.86 8.04
CA THR A 196 4.66 -0.62 6.70
C THR A 196 4.94 -1.83 5.80
N SER A 197 4.29 -1.90 4.65
CA SER A 197 4.57 -2.94 3.65
C SER A 197 6.05 -2.97 3.25
N GLU A 198 6.66 -1.79 3.10
CA GLU A 198 8.07 -1.65 2.75
C GLU A 198 8.99 -2.17 3.87
N GLU A 199 8.78 -1.76 5.12
CA GLU A 199 9.58 -2.22 6.27
C GLU A 199 9.52 -3.75 6.43
N ILE A 200 8.35 -4.36 6.24
CA ILE A 200 8.19 -5.82 6.34
C ILE A 200 8.94 -6.56 5.23
N LEU A 201 9.00 -5.98 4.03
CA LEU A 201 9.68 -6.58 2.88
C LEU A 201 11.18 -6.40 2.90
N THR A 202 11.66 -5.25 3.38
CA THR A 202 13.09 -4.89 3.34
C THR A 202 13.83 -5.26 4.62
N GLU A 203 13.13 -5.25 5.77
CA GLU A 203 13.70 -5.46 7.10
C GLU A 203 12.90 -6.52 7.89
N PRO A 204 12.83 -7.79 7.42
CA PRO A 204 12.11 -8.83 8.15
C PRO A 204 12.75 -9.08 9.51
N ALA A 205 11.92 -9.10 10.59
CA ALA A 205 12.38 -9.19 11.97
C ALA A 205 13.03 -10.56 12.31
N ASP A 206 12.60 -11.61 11.64
CA ASP A 206 13.14 -12.97 11.83
C ASP A 206 12.93 -13.86 10.59
N ALA A 207 13.50 -15.06 10.61
CA ALA A 207 13.37 -16.06 9.55
C ALA A 207 11.91 -16.52 9.29
N TYR A 208 10.97 -16.26 10.20
CA TYR A 208 9.56 -16.54 9.97
C TYR A 208 8.93 -15.49 9.08
N VAL A 209 9.20 -14.21 9.35
CA VAL A 209 8.74 -13.10 8.51
C VAL A 209 9.39 -13.16 7.13
N GLU A 210 10.71 -13.45 7.08
CA GLU A 210 11.46 -13.61 5.83
C GLU A 210 10.80 -14.61 4.88
N ARG A 211 10.37 -15.78 5.40
CA ARG A 211 9.64 -16.79 4.62
C ARG A 211 8.28 -16.31 4.10
N PHE A 212 7.62 -15.39 4.78
CA PHE A 212 6.37 -14.79 4.27
C PHE A 212 6.63 -13.91 3.06
N VAL A 213 7.72 -13.15 3.07
CA VAL A 213 8.04 -12.18 2.02
C VAL A 213 8.81 -12.78 0.84
N GLU A 214 9.38 -13.98 1.01
CA GLU A 214 10.21 -14.66 0.00
C GLU A 214 9.50 -14.84 -1.35
N ASN A 215 8.19 -15.06 -1.35
CA ASN A 215 7.40 -15.31 -2.57
C ASN A 215 6.60 -14.10 -3.06
N VAL A 216 6.84 -12.91 -2.52
CA VAL A 216 6.11 -11.70 -2.92
C VAL A 216 6.78 -11.07 -4.12
N ASP A 217 5.97 -10.67 -5.08
CA ASP A 217 6.42 -9.84 -6.20
C ASP A 217 6.75 -8.42 -5.70
N ARG A 218 7.99 -8.24 -5.28
CA ARG A 218 8.51 -6.98 -4.74
C ARG A 218 8.38 -5.82 -5.73
N SER A 219 8.33 -6.11 -7.03
CA SER A 219 8.26 -5.06 -8.06
C SER A 219 7.02 -4.19 -7.98
N LYS A 220 5.93 -4.69 -7.38
CA LYS A 220 4.65 -3.98 -7.21
C LYS A 220 4.58 -3.10 -5.96
N ILE A 221 5.61 -3.14 -5.12
CA ILE A 221 5.58 -2.53 -3.79
C ILE A 221 6.74 -1.57 -3.62
N ILE A 222 7.93 -1.97 -4.06
CA ILE A 222 9.13 -1.15 -3.99
C ILE A 222 8.95 0.05 -4.89
N THR A 223 9.16 1.24 -4.34
CA THR A 223 9.01 2.52 -5.02
C THR A 223 10.37 3.09 -5.46
N ALA A 224 10.34 4.05 -6.38
CA ALA A 224 11.56 4.74 -6.81
C ALA A 224 12.30 5.38 -5.64
N SER A 225 11.59 6.00 -4.70
CA SER A 225 12.16 6.67 -3.54
C SER A 225 12.91 5.73 -2.60
N SER A 226 12.48 4.47 -2.47
CA SER A 226 13.11 3.50 -1.57
C SER A 226 14.45 2.96 -2.10
N ILE A 227 14.65 2.99 -3.43
CA ILE A 227 15.84 2.43 -4.10
C ILE A 227 16.72 3.47 -4.79
N MET A 228 16.31 4.73 -4.81
CA MET A 228 17.09 5.80 -5.43
C MET A 228 18.33 6.15 -4.61
N VAL A 229 19.33 6.66 -5.29
CA VAL A 229 20.42 7.39 -4.66
C VAL A 229 19.94 8.83 -4.46
N ASP A 230 19.78 9.22 -3.20
CA ASP A 230 19.33 10.54 -2.81
C ASP A 230 20.40 11.60 -3.11
N LYS A 231 19.96 12.75 -3.63
CA LYS A 231 20.81 13.93 -3.91
C LYS A 231 22.14 13.62 -4.60
N PRO A 232 22.14 12.93 -5.73
CA PRO A 232 23.37 12.65 -6.45
C PRO A 232 23.98 13.94 -7.01
N ILE A 233 25.23 13.82 -7.53
CA ILE A 233 25.88 14.96 -8.20
C ILE A 233 25.08 15.34 -9.44
N VAL A 234 24.85 16.64 -9.61
CA VAL A 234 24.15 17.23 -10.76
C VAL A 234 25.05 18.14 -11.59
N ALA A 235 24.70 18.32 -12.84
CA ALA A 235 25.24 19.39 -13.69
C ALA A 235 24.31 20.61 -13.61
N ARG A 236 24.87 21.78 -13.31
CA ARG A 236 24.11 23.05 -13.27
C ARG A 236 24.04 23.67 -14.66
N PHE A 237 22.85 23.69 -15.26
CA PHE A 237 22.61 24.22 -16.59
C PHE A 237 23.07 25.70 -16.68
N LYS A 238 23.78 26.04 -17.78
CA LYS A 238 24.37 27.39 -18.02
C LYS A 238 25.34 27.92 -16.95
N LYS A 239 25.70 27.12 -15.95
CA LYS A 239 26.66 27.51 -14.90
C LYS A 239 27.98 26.76 -14.99
N GLU A 240 27.93 25.50 -15.46
CA GLU A 240 29.09 24.62 -15.47
C GLU A 240 29.46 24.24 -16.91
N GLY A 241 30.73 24.32 -17.23
CA GLY A 241 31.26 23.93 -18.53
C GLY A 241 31.77 22.47 -18.58
N PRO A 242 32.13 21.96 -19.78
CA PRO A 242 32.54 20.58 -19.98
C PRO A 242 33.66 20.10 -19.06
N GLU A 243 34.68 20.92 -18.81
CA GLU A 243 35.84 20.53 -17.99
C GLU A 243 35.46 20.23 -16.53
N VAL A 244 34.59 21.06 -15.96
CA VAL A 244 34.11 20.87 -14.58
C VAL A 244 33.30 19.59 -14.47
N LEU A 245 32.42 19.35 -15.43
CA LEU A 245 31.56 18.17 -15.43
C LEU A 245 32.35 16.87 -15.68
N ILE A 246 33.32 16.88 -16.61
CA ILE A 246 34.22 15.74 -16.84
C ILE A 246 34.98 15.37 -15.57
N ARG A 247 35.47 16.37 -14.80
CA ARG A 247 36.15 16.14 -13.52
C ARG A 247 35.19 15.50 -12.50
N LYS A 248 33.99 16.08 -12.30
CA LYS A 248 32.97 15.55 -11.42
C LYS A 248 32.62 14.10 -11.73
N MET A 249 32.42 13.79 -13.03
CA MET A 249 32.07 12.43 -13.49
C MET A 249 33.19 11.42 -13.22
N ARG A 250 34.46 11.81 -13.47
CA ARG A 250 35.62 10.95 -13.23
C ARG A 250 35.85 10.66 -11.76
N GLU A 251 35.73 11.68 -10.90
CA GLU A 251 35.88 11.52 -9.44
C GLU A 251 34.89 10.52 -8.83
N ARG A 252 33.76 10.29 -9.50
CA ARG A 252 32.68 9.41 -9.03
C ARG A 252 32.38 8.22 -9.95
N ASN A 253 33.22 7.98 -10.96
CA ASN A 253 33.05 6.92 -11.96
C ASN A 253 31.67 6.94 -12.65
N LEU A 254 31.15 8.14 -12.94
CA LEU A 254 29.86 8.33 -13.58
C LEU A 254 30.03 8.54 -15.09
N THR A 255 29.11 7.97 -15.87
CA THR A 255 29.07 8.11 -17.33
C THR A 255 27.95 9.05 -17.80
N VAL A 256 26.97 9.33 -16.93
CA VAL A 256 25.81 10.21 -17.17
C VAL A 256 25.58 11.08 -15.94
N LEU A 257 25.21 12.34 -16.12
CA LEU A 257 24.77 13.26 -15.06
C LEU A 257 23.43 13.88 -15.42
N PRO A 258 22.52 14.06 -14.44
CA PRO A 258 21.32 14.87 -14.62
C PRO A 258 21.74 16.34 -14.74
N VAL A 259 21.01 17.07 -15.58
CA VAL A 259 21.18 18.53 -15.73
C VAL A 259 19.97 19.20 -15.09
N VAL A 260 20.23 20.08 -14.12
CA VAL A 260 19.19 20.84 -13.45
C VAL A 260 19.41 22.35 -13.64
N ASP A 261 18.33 23.11 -13.59
CA ASP A 261 18.38 24.58 -13.64
C ASP A 261 18.72 25.21 -12.27
N SER A 262 18.49 26.52 -12.14
CA SER A 262 18.74 27.25 -10.90
C SER A 262 17.73 26.94 -9.78
N ASN A 263 16.60 26.33 -10.11
CA ASN A 263 15.50 25.98 -9.20
C ASN A 263 15.46 24.47 -8.94
N ASP A 264 16.53 23.74 -9.26
CA ASP A 264 16.63 22.29 -9.18
C ASP A 264 15.65 21.52 -10.10
N ILE A 265 15.02 22.18 -11.09
CA ILE A 265 14.16 21.54 -12.07
C ILE A 265 15.04 20.72 -13.04
N LEU A 266 14.64 19.46 -13.28
CA LEU A 266 15.30 18.56 -14.21
C LEU A 266 15.11 19.08 -15.65
N VAL A 267 16.23 19.45 -16.31
CA VAL A 267 16.27 19.95 -17.69
C VAL A 267 16.61 18.83 -18.69
N GLY A 268 17.41 17.86 -18.25
CA GLY A 268 17.87 16.79 -19.12
C GLY A 268 19.04 16.01 -18.53
N GLU A 269 19.84 15.38 -19.41
CA GLU A 269 21.07 14.66 -19.03
C GLU A 269 22.23 15.02 -19.93
N VAL A 270 23.45 14.82 -19.45
CA VAL A 270 24.68 14.87 -20.25
C VAL A 270 25.50 13.60 -20.07
N ARG A 271 26.14 13.15 -21.15
CA ARG A 271 26.99 11.95 -21.18
C ARG A 271 28.47 12.31 -21.25
N LEU A 272 29.29 11.55 -20.54
CA LEU A 272 30.75 11.77 -20.50
C LEU A 272 31.36 11.81 -21.90
N ASN A 273 30.98 10.93 -22.83
CA ASN A 273 31.50 10.88 -24.18
C ASN A 273 31.20 12.16 -24.98
N ASP A 274 30.04 12.76 -24.77
CA ASP A 274 29.65 13.99 -25.47
C ASP A 274 30.39 15.20 -24.88
N LEU A 275 30.61 15.25 -23.57
CA LEU A 275 31.46 16.27 -22.94
C LEU A 275 32.91 16.16 -23.37
N LEU A 276 33.46 14.96 -23.55
CA LEU A 276 34.83 14.75 -24.07
C LEU A 276 35.01 15.26 -25.52
N LYS A 277 33.97 15.18 -26.37
CA LYS A 277 33.95 15.77 -27.68
C LYS A 277 34.01 17.30 -27.61
N LEU A 278 33.13 17.94 -26.81
CA LEU A 278 33.13 19.37 -26.61
C LEU A 278 34.49 19.91 -26.13
N ARG A 279 35.16 19.15 -25.24
CA ARG A 279 36.49 19.51 -24.76
C ARG A 279 37.51 19.51 -25.91
N LYS A 280 37.48 18.51 -26.80
CA LYS A 280 38.36 18.45 -27.98
C LYS A 280 38.12 19.63 -28.93
N GLU A 281 36.86 20.03 -29.09
CA GLU A 281 36.42 21.14 -29.94
C GLU A 281 36.55 22.51 -29.25
N GLN A 282 37.08 22.56 -28.04
CA GLN A 282 37.23 23.75 -27.21
C GLN A 282 35.93 24.54 -26.98
N VAL A 283 34.78 23.89 -27.03
CA VAL A 283 33.46 24.46 -26.74
C VAL A 283 33.27 24.59 -25.23
N ARG A 284 32.88 25.77 -24.78
CA ARG A 284 32.72 26.06 -23.33
C ARG A 284 31.32 25.81 -22.79
N SER A 285 30.28 25.79 -23.63
CA SER A 285 28.92 25.52 -23.26
C SER A 285 28.58 24.05 -23.46
N ILE A 286 27.68 23.52 -22.63
CA ILE A 286 27.13 22.16 -22.75
C ILE A 286 25.80 22.14 -23.50
N ASP A 287 25.22 23.28 -23.87
CA ASP A 287 23.85 23.41 -24.39
C ASP A 287 23.56 22.49 -25.58
N SER A 288 24.57 22.31 -26.48
CA SER A 288 24.39 21.46 -27.67
C SER A 288 24.38 19.96 -27.40
N VAL A 289 24.79 19.53 -26.22
CA VAL A 289 24.89 18.10 -25.84
C VAL A 289 23.94 17.69 -24.71
N VAL A 290 23.18 18.64 -24.19
CA VAL A 290 22.12 18.34 -23.23
C VAL A 290 20.99 17.59 -23.95
N ARG A 291 20.68 16.39 -23.47
CA ARG A 291 19.55 15.60 -23.94
C ARG A 291 18.34 15.95 -23.10
N HIS A 292 17.37 16.62 -23.70
CA HIS A 292 16.15 17.08 -23.01
C HIS A 292 15.09 15.98 -22.87
N GLU A 293 15.11 14.97 -23.76
CA GLU A 293 14.25 13.81 -23.71
C GLU A 293 14.85 12.79 -22.76
N VAL A 294 14.45 12.84 -21.49
CA VAL A 294 14.89 11.94 -20.42
C VAL A 294 13.71 11.28 -19.75
N HIS A 295 13.90 10.05 -19.30
CA HIS A 295 12.88 9.36 -18.52
C HIS A 295 13.00 9.75 -17.06
N SER A 296 11.92 10.31 -16.53
CA SER A 296 11.78 10.62 -15.12
C SER A 296 10.47 10.03 -14.56
N VAL A 297 10.50 9.68 -13.30
CA VAL A 297 9.36 9.13 -12.55
C VAL A 297 9.17 9.90 -11.25
N LEU A 298 7.99 9.78 -10.64
CA LEU A 298 7.76 10.28 -9.29
C LEU A 298 8.37 9.32 -8.25
N GLY A 299 8.63 9.80 -7.04
CA GLY A 299 9.19 9.00 -5.97
C GLY A 299 8.33 7.80 -5.55
N ASP A 300 7.01 7.90 -5.69
CA ASP A 300 6.03 6.84 -5.39
C ASP A 300 5.80 5.84 -6.53
N THR A 301 6.47 6.01 -7.69
CA THR A 301 6.35 5.09 -8.82
C THR A 301 6.93 3.72 -8.46
N VAL A 302 6.14 2.66 -8.64
CA VAL A 302 6.54 1.28 -8.33
C VAL A 302 7.53 0.73 -9.36
N LEU A 303 8.33 -0.24 -8.91
CA LEU A 303 9.39 -0.84 -9.70
C LEU A 303 8.89 -1.52 -11.00
N GLU A 304 7.69 -2.11 -10.97
CA GLU A 304 7.03 -2.72 -12.14
C GLU A 304 6.88 -1.72 -13.30
N ASP A 305 6.59 -0.45 -13.00
CA ASP A 305 6.44 0.62 -14.00
C ASP A 305 7.80 1.21 -14.43
N ILE A 306 8.83 1.11 -13.60
CA ILE A 306 10.19 1.59 -13.89
C ILE A 306 10.94 0.63 -14.82
N LEU A 307 10.78 -0.68 -14.62
CA LEU A 307 11.49 -1.72 -15.40
C LEU A 307 11.36 -1.56 -16.93
N PRO A 308 10.16 -1.33 -17.51
CA PRO A 308 10.00 -1.13 -18.95
C PRO A 308 10.69 0.13 -19.48
N LEU A 309 10.86 1.17 -18.65
CA LEU A 309 11.54 2.41 -19.03
C LEU A 309 13.05 2.19 -19.15
N MET A 310 13.63 1.45 -18.21
CA MET A 310 15.07 1.17 -18.20
C MET A 310 15.50 0.27 -19.37
N THR A 311 14.69 -0.72 -19.74
CA THR A 311 15.00 -1.59 -20.88
C THR A 311 15.05 -0.86 -22.23
N LYS A 312 14.37 0.29 -22.33
CA LYS A 312 14.35 1.11 -23.56
C LYS A 312 15.54 2.06 -23.68
N THR A 313 16.17 2.46 -22.58
CA THR A 313 17.08 3.62 -22.61
C THR A 313 18.53 3.33 -22.29
N ASN A 314 18.86 2.21 -21.65
CA ASN A 314 20.20 1.96 -21.10
C ASN A 314 20.75 3.14 -20.26
N SER A 315 19.87 3.96 -19.70
CA SER A 315 20.17 5.12 -18.85
C SER A 315 19.54 4.92 -17.50
N PRO A 316 20.11 5.48 -16.42
CA PRO A 316 19.45 5.51 -15.12
C PRO A 316 18.12 6.28 -15.24
N ILE A 317 17.18 6.00 -14.34
CA ILE A 317 15.91 6.74 -14.26
C ILE A 317 16.05 7.86 -13.24
N TRP A 318 15.64 9.04 -13.64
CA TRP A 318 15.66 10.24 -12.78
C TRP A 318 14.39 10.30 -11.94
N VAL A 319 14.53 10.63 -10.66
CA VAL A 319 13.38 10.79 -9.76
C VAL A 319 13.13 12.27 -9.55
N VAL A 320 11.88 12.68 -9.72
CA VAL A 320 11.42 14.06 -9.57
C VAL A 320 10.15 14.11 -8.73
N ASN A 321 9.87 15.25 -8.13
CA ASN A 321 8.57 15.50 -7.49
C ASN A 321 7.51 16.01 -8.50
N GLU A 322 6.30 16.28 -8.03
CA GLU A 322 5.19 16.79 -8.84
C GLU A 322 5.51 18.12 -9.54
N ASN A 323 6.42 18.93 -8.99
CA ASN A 323 6.90 20.18 -9.57
C ASN A 323 8.07 20.00 -10.55
N ARG A 324 8.47 18.75 -10.85
CA ARG A 324 9.64 18.37 -11.65
C ARG A 324 10.99 18.77 -11.02
N GLU A 325 11.02 19.05 -9.72
CA GLU A 325 12.29 19.25 -8.99
C GLU A 325 12.98 17.89 -8.83
N PHE A 326 14.29 17.89 -9.07
CA PHE A 326 15.09 16.66 -9.06
C PHE A 326 15.36 16.18 -7.63
N GLU A 327 15.00 14.94 -7.34
CA GLU A 327 15.15 14.33 -6.02
C GLU A 327 16.27 13.29 -5.97
N GLY A 328 16.39 12.45 -7.01
CA GLY A 328 17.35 11.37 -6.97
C GLY A 328 17.50 10.61 -8.31
N VAL A 329 18.23 9.51 -8.24
CA VAL A 329 18.47 8.62 -9.39
C VAL A 329 18.29 7.16 -8.99
N VAL A 330 17.55 6.40 -9.79
CA VAL A 330 17.47 4.93 -9.69
C VAL A 330 18.50 4.33 -10.64
N PRO A 331 19.64 3.79 -10.13
CA PRO A 331 20.62 3.10 -10.93
C PRO A 331 20.16 1.68 -11.29
N LEU A 332 20.62 1.15 -12.42
CA LEU A 332 20.29 -0.22 -12.85
C LEU A 332 20.68 -1.28 -11.78
N SER A 333 21.80 -1.06 -11.09
CA SER A 333 22.26 -1.96 -10.03
C SER A 333 21.26 -2.10 -8.88
N SER A 334 20.64 -1.00 -8.42
CA SER A 334 19.62 -1.05 -7.39
C SER A 334 18.42 -1.89 -7.81
N LEU A 335 17.99 -1.76 -9.07
CA LEU A 335 16.89 -2.56 -9.63
C LEU A 335 17.20 -4.05 -9.66
N ILE A 336 18.42 -4.43 -10.10
CA ILE A 336 18.82 -5.84 -10.17
C ILE A 336 18.87 -6.44 -8.75
N ILE A 337 19.36 -5.71 -7.77
CA ILE A 337 19.37 -6.12 -6.36
C ILE A 337 17.96 -6.47 -5.90
N GLU A 338 17.02 -5.57 -6.10
CA GLU A 338 15.65 -5.73 -5.60
C GLU A 338 14.87 -6.84 -6.32
N VAL A 339 15.06 -6.98 -7.64
CA VAL A 339 14.38 -8.03 -8.43
C VAL A 339 14.95 -9.42 -8.14
N THR A 340 16.26 -9.52 -7.91
CA THR A 340 16.92 -10.83 -7.71
C THR A 340 17.05 -11.24 -6.26
N GLY A 341 16.86 -10.31 -5.31
CA GLY A 341 17.11 -10.53 -3.88
C GLY A 341 18.59 -10.82 -3.54
N LYS A 342 19.51 -10.58 -4.48
CA LYS A 342 20.95 -10.79 -4.32
C LYS A 342 21.62 -9.55 -3.77
N ASP A 343 22.65 -9.73 -2.97
CA ASP A 343 23.38 -8.59 -2.44
C ASP A 343 24.25 -7.90 -3.51
N LYS A 344 24.78 -6.73 -3.14
CA LYS A 344 25.56 -5.88 -4.05
C LYS A 344 26.89 -6.54 -4.50
N GLU A 345 27.45 -7.43 -3.68
CA GLU A 345 28.72 -8.13 -3.97
C GLU A 345 28.49 -9.24 -4.98
N GLU A 346 27.45 -10.05 -4.82
CA GLU A 346 27.04 -11.09 -5.79
C GLU A 346 26.71 -10.51 -7.18
N ILE A 347 26.05 -9.34 -7.21
CA ILE A 347 25.70 -8.69 -8.50
C ILE A 347 26.93 -8.12 -9.18
N ASN A 348 27.86 -7.52 -8.44
CA ASN A 348 29.10 -7.03 -9.02
C ASN A 348 29.94 -8.19 -9.64
N GLU A 349 29.95 -9.35 -9.01
CA GLU A 349 30.57 -10.57 -9.56
C GLU A 349 29.91 -11.05 -10.86
N ILE A 350 28.57 -11.04 -10.91
CA ILE A 350 27.81 -11.39 -12.12
C ILE A 350 28.07 -10.40 -13.26
N ILE A 351 28.12 -9.09 -12.96
CA ILE A 351 28.41 -8.06 -13.96
C ILE A 351 29.85 -8.16 -14.46
N GLN A 352 30.83 -8.40 -13.58
CA GLN A 352 32.21 -8.62 -14.00
C GLN A 352 32.35 -9.87 -14.88
N ASN A 353 31.75 -10.97 -14.51
CA ASN A 353 31.78 -12.22 -15.29
C ASN A 353 31.07 -12.07 -16.66
N ALA A 354 30.07 -11.17 -16.78
CA ALA A 354 29.38 -10.90 -18.05
C ALA A 354 30.14 -9.93 -18.97
N ILE A 355 31.12 -9.18 -18.44
CA ILE A 355 31.98 -8.28 -19.22
C ILE A 355 33.21 -9.01 -19.75
N GLU A 356 33.60 -10.14 -19.17
CA GLU A 356 34.74 -10.98 -19.58
C GLU A 356 34.37 -12.01 -20.68
N LEU A 357 33.09 -12.11 -21.08
CA LEU A 357 32.56 -12.89 -22.19
C LEU A 357 32.28 -12.00 -23.42
#